data_62a5d5bb8a46fe3302e5e737c29fbe80
#
_entry.id   62a5d5bb8a46fe3302e5e737c29fbe80
#
_cell.length_a   1.000
_cell.length_b   1.000
_cell.length_c   1.000
_cell.angle_alpha   90.00
_cell.angle_beta   90.00
_cell.angle_gamma   90.00
#
_symmetry.space_group_name_H-M   'P 1'
#
loop_
_entity.id
_entity.type
_entity.pdbx_description
1 polymer ?
#
loop_
_entity_poly.entity_id
_entity_poly.type
_entity_poly.pdbx_seq_one_letter_code
_entity_poly.pdbx_strand_id
1 'polypeptide(L)'
;MERTRKKKIPKERIVIFCVALVVLGLLIYFLSDVFFPFIKLEASRDFDGARDLLMDRGFIGFLTVTLIEALQMVVIFIPAEFIQLTSGMSYPWWLAIILCDLGVILGSSIIYSLVNVFRFNRGALKQKDRIHEVERLAKAKSAQAFMYLLFIMPVIPFGAICYYGSGKKMPFRRYLFTCATGVLPSIGTSILMGTAIKTFIAESLPIWALILVIIFSCALLFTLIVIVLKKYFLKDGSIAQFLLETIKKAAAGILSLKVKFRTIGGEAVRELERPYIYLSEHHSWLDAASLYQIDPGNGMVGVINEHIFRIPVLGKLLRKSGQIPKKLFYPDFVCVKNILKAIKNGTPVAIFPEARLSTDGGPSHINDNIAGLVQKLRVPVVLVEIRNNYFLAPKWRKGTLRGVSEAKVKRILQPEDLEKMSREELADIIRKDLSYNEFKHRISDFYSPKKAKGLENILYMCPHCRTLYSNRSRGNTMTCTHCGKQYHLGCDYHFLNEDIPTIYEYYRKIRAIEQETLPEISLDIPVDVKIYKDQVRKVRKEKGVFHLDAEKVWFKSSVSDLYFEYTVEALEGIAYSPNKEFELYYQNELYYFYPKKGERTVCTRVALLFEMLKGE
;
A
#
# COMPACT_ATOMS: atom_id res chain seq x y z
N MET A 1 -35.51 -4.59 33.21
CA MET A 1 -36.48 -4.31 32.11
C MET A 1 -36.98 -2.86 32.28
N GLU A 2 -36.26 -1.90 31.78
CA GLU A 2 -36.71 -0.49 31.76
C GLU A 2 -37.40 -0.20 30.42
N ARG A 3 -38.71 -0.05 30.48
CA ARG A 3 -39.52 0.42 29.34
C ARG A 3 -39.15 1.88 29.03
N THR A 4 -38.32 2.10 28.03
CA THR A 4 -38.06 3.43 27.46
C THR A 4 -39.37 4.01 26.91
N ARG A 5 -39.99 4.94 27.65
CA ARG A 5 -41.13 5.77 27.21
C ARG A 5 -40.76 6.46 25.88
N LYS A 6 -41.38 6.04 24.77
CA LYS A 6 -41.35 6.73 23.48
C LYS A 6 -41.92 8.14 23.65
N LYS A 7 -41.07 9.17 23.73
CA LYS A 7 -41.52 10.56 23.68
C LYS A 7 -42.27 10.78 22.36
N LYS A 8 -43.59 11.10 22.43
CA LYS A 8 -44.38 11.45 21.25
C LYS A 8 -43.78 12.71 20.60
N ILE A 9 -43.65 12.69 19.26
CA ILE A 9 -43.24 13.86 18.48
C ILE A 9 -44.32 14.95 18.66
N PRO A 10 -43.95 16.20 18.99
CA PRO A 10 -44.89 17.31 19.08
C PRO A 10 -45.64 17.48 17.76
N LYS A 11 -46.97 17.58 17.82
CA LYS A 11 -47.82 17.71 16.62
C LYS A 11 -47.42 18.87 15.72
N GLU A 12 -47.00 19.99 16.31
CA GLU A 12 -46.48 21.18 15.61
C GLU A 12 -45.31 20.87 14.67
N ARG A 13 -44.42 19.99 15.08
CA ARG A 13 -43.23 19.61 14.26
C ARG A 13 -43.61 18.74 13.07
N ILE A 14 -44.66 17.90 13.24
CA ILE A 14 -45.20 17.09 12.13
C ILE A 14 -45.84 18.03 11.11
N VAL A 15 -46.64 18.99 11.57
CA VAL A 15 -47.31 19.97 10.71
C VAL A 15 -46.27 20.80 9.90
N ILE A 16 -45.21 21.32 10.56
CA ILE A 16 -44.17 22.10 9.88
C ILE A 16 -43.51 21.26 8.78
N PHE A 17 -43.25 19.97 9.05
CA PHE A 17 -42.61 19.10 8.05
C PHE A 17 -43.58 18.78 6.89
N CYS A 18 -44.83 18.49 7.19
CA CYS A 18 -45.84 18.27 6.13
C CYS A 18 -46.00 19.52 5.26
N VAL A 19 -46.03 20.70 5.86
CA VAL A 19 -46.03 21.99 5.13
C VAL A 19 -44.77 22.15 4.28
N ALA A 20 -43.58 21.84 4.83
CA ALA A 20 -42.33 21.92 4.06
C ALA A 20 -42.30 20.92 2.88
N LEU A 21 -42.83 19.70 3.05
CA LEU A 21 -42.99 18.73 1.96
C LEU A 21 -43.99 19.18 0.89
N VAL A 22 -45.10 19.79 1.29
CA VAL A 22 -46.08 20.35 0.37
C VAL A 22 -45.48 21.51 -0.42
N VAL A 23 -44.78 22.43 0.25
CA VAL A 23 -44.08 23.55 -0.41
C VAL A 23 -43.04 23.01 -1.39
N LEU A 24 -42.23 22.01 -1.00
CA LEU A 24 -41.24 21.38 -1.90
C LEU A 24 -41.92 20.70 -3.09
N GLY A 25 -43.03 19.99 -2.87
CA GLY A 25 -43.82 19.38 -3.94
C GLY A 25 -44.40 20.40 -4.91
N LEU A 26 -44.93 21.51 -4.40
CA LEU A 26 -45.42 22.62 -5.23
C LEU A 26 -44.27 23.28 -6.01
N LEU A 27 -43.10 23.51 -5.42
CA LEU A 27 -41.93 24.02 -6.13
C LEU A 27 -41.51 23.08 -7.27
N ILE A 28 -41.43 21.78 -7.02
CA ILE A 28 -41.11 20.78 -8.06
C ILE A 28 -42.17 20.79 -9.17
N TYR A 29 -43.45 20.93 -8.81
CA TYR A 29 -44.56 21.01 -9.77
C TYR A 29 -44.44 22.27 -10.64
N PHE A 30 -44.20 23.45 -10.04
CA PHE A 30 -44.02 24.70 -10.78
C PHE A 30 -42.75 24.74 -11.63
N LEU A 31 -41.74 23.95 -11.27
CA LEU A 31 -40.48 23.83 -12.02
C LEU A 31 -40.46 22.58 -12.93
N SER A 32 -41.60 21.89 -13.09
CA SER A 32 -41.66 20.59 -13.78
C SER A 32 -41.12 20.63 -15.23
N ASP A 33 -41.38 21.73 -15.93
CA ASP A 33 -40.94 21.93 -17.32
C ASP A 33 -39.42 22.08 -17.48
N VAL A 34 -38.70 22.31 -16.41
CA VAL A 34 -37.23 22.37 -16.41
C VAL A 34 -36.64 21.21 -15.62
N PHE A 35 -37.24 20.90 -14.47
CA PHE A 35 -36.74 19.89 -13.54
C PHE A 35 -36.71 18.47 -14.13
N PHE A 36 -37.81 17.99 -14.70
CA PHE A 36 -37.83 16.64 -15.27
C PHE A 36 -37.04 16.51 -16.57
N PRO A 37 -37.12 17.46 -17.55
CA PRO A 37 -36.23 17.44 -18.71
C PRO A 37 -34.74 17.50 -18.34
N PHE A 38 -34.37 18.31 -17.35
CA PHE A 38 -32.99 18.39 -16.88
C PHE A 38 -32.49 17.04 -16.35
N ILE A 39 -33.25 16.38 -15.46
CA ILE A 39 -32.91 15.06 -14.95
C ILE A 39 -32.80 14.03 -16.09
N LYS A 40 -33.69 14.09 -17.08
CA LYS A 40 -33.65 13.19 -18.24
C LYS A 40 -32.40 13.41 -19.09
N LEU A 41 -32.02 14.63 -19.35
CA LEU A 41 -30.81 14.99 -20.11
C LEU A 41 -29.55 14.56 -19.35
N GLU A 42 -29.47 14.81 -18.05
CA GLU A 42 -28.37 14.34 -17.20
C GLU A 42 -28.27 12.79 -17.18
N ALA A 43 -29.39 12.08 -17.07
CA ALA A 43 -29.45 10.63 -17.10
C ALA A 43 -29.00 10.04 -18.46
N SER A 44 -29.28 10.74 -19.55
CA SER A 44 -28.81 10.39 -20.90
C SER A 44 -27.37 10.87 -21.21
N ARG A 45 -26.73 11.60 -20.30
CA ARG A 45 -25.42 12.23 -20.45
C ARG A 45 -25.33 13.28 -21.56
N ASP A 46 -26.45 13.92 -21.86
CA ASP A 46 -26.54 15.05 -22.77
C ASP A 46 -26.30 16.36 -21.99
N PHE A 47 -25.04 16.65 -21.72
CA PHE A 47 -24.62 17.81 -20.92
C PHE A 47 -24.84 19.12 -21.65
N ASP A 48 -24.74 19.15 -22.98
CA ASP A 48 -24.97 20.34 -23.78
C ASP A 48 -26.47 20.70 -23.78
N GLY A 49 -27.34 19.72 -23.98
CA GLY A 49 -28.79 19.94 -23.86
C GLY A 49 -29.21 20.36 -22.45
N ALA A 50 -28.60 19.78 -21.42
CA ALA A 50 -28.86 20.17 -20.02
C ALA A 50 -28.41 21.61 -19.74
N ARG A 51 -27.25 22.02 -20.25
CA ARG A 51 -26.74 23.39 -20.14
C ARG A 51 -27.68 24.39 -20.83
N ASP A 52 -28.05 24.11 -22.05
CA ASP A 52 -28.87 25.03 -22.87
C ASP A 52 -30.26 25.21 -22.22
N LEU A 53 -30.86 24.14 -21.72
CA LEU A 53 -32.11 24.19 -20.94
C LEU A 53 -32.00 25.09 -19.69
N LEU A 54 -30.90 25.04 -18.95
CA LEU A 54 -30.71 25.88 -17.77
C LEU A 54 -30.47 27.36 -18.14
N MET A 55 -29.72 27.63 -19.19
CA MET A 55 -29.41 28.99 -19.62
C MET A 55 -30.63 29.70 -20.18
N ASP A 56 -31.46 29.02 -20.95
CA ASP A 56 -32.66 29.60 -21.58
C ASP A 56 -33.73 30.00 -20.54
N ARG A 57 -33.71 29.41 -19.36
CA ARG A 57 -34.71 29.63 -18.29
C ARG A 57 -34.26 30.62 -17.21
N GLY A 58 -33.08 31.20 -17.31
CA GLY A 58 -32.59 32.24 -16.40
C GLY A 58 -32.72 31.91 -14.91
N PHE A 59 -33.51 32.68 -14.15
CA PHE A 59 -33.68 32.49 -12.70
C PHE A 59 -34.30 31.13 -12.32
N ILE A 60 -35.17 30.58 -13.16
CA ILE A 60 -35.74 29.25 -12.98
C ILE A 60 -34.65 28.19 -13.04
N GLY A 61 -33.67 28.36 -13.93
CA GLY A 61 -32.50 27.50 -13.99
C GLY A 61 -31.69 27.50 -12.68
N PHE A 62 -31.50 28.65 -12.03
CA PHE A 62 -30.83 28.75 -10.72
C PHE A 62 -31.56 27.95 -9.65
N LEU A 63 -32.88 28.11 -9.56
CA LEU A 63 -33.72 27.34 -8.61
C LEU A 63 -33.65 25.84 -8.90
N THR A 64 -33.66 25.46 -10.17
CA THR A 64 -33.58 24.06 -10.60
C THR A 64 -32.27 23.42 -10.11
N VAL A 65 -31.11 24.02 -10.36
CA VAL A 65 -29.81 23.52 -9.88
C VAL A 65 -29.81 23.37 -8.37
N THR A 66 -30.23 24.41 -7.63
CA THR A 66 -30.27 24.39 -6.16
C THR A 66 -31.19 23.28 -5.61
N LEU A 67 -32.37 23.08 -6.23
CA LEU A 67 -33.31 22.06 -5.79
C LEU A 67 -32.84 20.63 -6.12
N ILE A 68 -32.25 20.42 -7.29
CA ILE A 68 -31.73 19.10 -7.66
C ILE A 68 -30.54 18.75 -6.79
N GLU A 69 -29.66 19.71 -6.51
CA GLU A 69 -28.53 19.50 -5.57
C GLU A 69 -29.04 19.20 -4.15
N ALA A 70 -30.12 19.84 -3.69
CA ALA A 70 -30.77 19.51 -2.41
C ALA A 70 -31.40 18.11 -2.44
N LEU A 71 -32.05 17.74 -3.54
CA LEU A 71 -32.69 16.45 -3.71
C LEU A 71 -31.68 15.29 -3.69
N GLN A 72 -30.56 15.43 -4.42
CA GLN A 72 -29.49 14.42 -4.45
C GLN A 72 -28.89 14.16 -3.07
N MET A 73 -28.81 15.20 -2.23
CA MET A 73 -28.36 15.04 -0.84
C MET A 73 -29.29 14.11 -0.05
N VAL A 74 -30.60 14.24 -0.24
CA VAL A 74 -31.62 13.44 0.46
C VAL A 74 -31.70 12.03 -0.13
N VAL A 75 -31.64 11.91 -1.47
CA VAL A 75 -31.82 10.67 -2.26
C VAL A 75 -30.48 10.05 -2.62
N ILE A 76 -29.54 9.96 -1.83
CA ILE A 76 -28.17 9.40 -1.88
C ILE A 76 -27.69 8.74 -3.20
N PHE A 77 -28.58 8.26 -4.07
CA PHE A 77 -28.25 7.52 -5.30
C PHE A 77 -28.03 8.39 -6.54
N ILE A 78 -28.29 9.70 -6.46
CA ILE A 78 -28.05 10.63 -7.57
C ILE A 78 -26.61 11.14 -7.43
N PRO A 79 -25.73 10.93 -8.44
CA PRO A 79 -24.36 11.45 -8.38
C PRO A 79 -24.36 12.99 -8.46
N ALA A 80 -23.78 13.64 -7.44
CA ALA A 80 -23.69 15.09 -7.38
C ALA A 80 -22.78 15.68 -8.47
N GLU A 81 -21.77 14.92 -8.88
CA GLU A 81 -20.74 15.34 -9.82
C GLU A 81 -21.31 15.79 -11.16
N PHE A 82 -22.35 15.13 -11.66
CA PHE A 82 -23.01 15.50 -12.92
C PHE A 82 -23.67 16.88 -12.84
N ILE A 83 -24.42 17.13 -11.78
CA ILE A 83 -25.14 18.40 -11.56
C ILE A 83 -24.13 19.55 -11.43
N GLN A 84 -23.04 19.32 -10.68
CA GLN A 84 -21.98 20.30 -10.45
C GLN A 84 -21.20 20.58 -11.73
N LEU A 85 -20.90 19.55 -12.53
CA LEU A 85 -20.22 19.67 -13.82
C LEU A 85 -21.05 20.53 -14.78
N THR A 86 -22.31 20.19 -14.97
CA THR A 86 -23.23 20.93 -15.86
C THR A 86 -23.46 22.37 -15.37
N SER A 87 -23.53 22.57 -14.06
CA SER A 87 -23.62 23.92 -13.48
C SER A 87 -22.36 24.76 -13.81
N GLY A 88 -21.17 24.16 -13.76
CA GLY A 88 -19.92 24.82 -14.16
C GLY A 88 -19.82 25.11 -15.65
N MET A 89 -20.47 24.31 -16.50
CA MET A 89 -20.60 24.57 -17.93
C MET A 89 -21.62 25.68 -18.24
N SER A 90 -22.70 25.79 -17.42
CA SER A 90 -23.81 26.71 -17.64
C SER A 90 -23.53 28.11 -17.08
N TYR A 91 -22.99 28.20 -15.89
CA TYR A 91 -22.86 29.47 -15.16
C TYR A 91 -21.39 29.84 -14.89
N PRO A 92 -21.09 31.13 -14.58
CA PRO A 92 -19.79 31.51 -14.04
C PRO A 92 -19.45 30.66 -12.80
N TRP A 93 -18.22 30.18 -12.71
CA TRP A 93 -17.79 29.23 -11.69
C TRP A 93 -18.15 29.64 -10.23
N TRP A 94 -18.03 30.94 -9.90
CA TRP A 94 -18.38 31.45 -8.58
C TRP A 94 -19.88 31.38 -8.28
N LEU A 95 -20.74 31.62 -9.29
CA LEU A 95 -22.20 31.52 -9.16
C LEU A 95 -22.63 30.05 -9.03
N ALA A 96 -22.08 29.17 -9.85
CA ALA A 96 -22.30 27.74 -9.78
C ALA A 96 -21.96 27.17 -8.39
N ILE A 97 -20.84 27.58 -7.78
CA ILE A 97 -20.46 27.21 -6.42
C ILE A 97 -21.54 27.65 -5.41
N ILE A 98 -22.00 28.88 -5.50
CA ILE A 98 -23.04 29.42 -4.60
C ILE A 98 -24.34 28.63 -4.74
N LEU A 99 -24.80 28.38 -5.96
CA LEU A 99 -26.05 27.66 -6.21
C LEU A 99 -25.99 26.21 -5.68
N CYS A 100 -24.91 25.49 -5.94
CA CYS A 100 -24.72 24.14 -5.44
C CYS A 100 -24.58 24.12 -3.91
N ASP A 101 -23.84 25.06 -3.30
CA ASP A 101 -23.71 25.09 -1.83
C ASP A 101 -25.02 25.43 -1.14
N LEU A 102 -25.83 26.32 -1.71
CA LEU A 102 -27.20 26.58 -1.25
C LEU A 102 -28.06 25.30 -1.29
N GLY A 103 -27.92 24.50 -2.33
CA GLY A 103 -28.55 23.20 -2.44
C GLY A 103 -28.10 22.24 -1.33
N VAL A 104 -26.80 22.18 -1.04
CA VAL A 104 -26.27 21.38 0.07
C VAL A 104 -26.79 21.86 1.42
N ILE A 105 -26.84 23.17 1.66
CA ILE A 105 -27.40 23.75 2.88
C ILE A 105 -28.88 23.35 3.05
N LEU A 106 -29.67 23.43 1.99
CA LEU A 106 -31.08 23.04 2.00
C LEU A 106 -31.24 21.53 2.25
N GLY A 107 -30.56 20.70 1.45
CA GLY A 107 -30.63 19.24 1.56
C GLY A 107 -30.15 18.71 2.92
N SER A 108 -29.03 19.24 3.44
CA SER A 108 -28.53 18.85 4.76
C SER A 108 -29.47 19.30 5.89
N SER A 109 -30.16 20.43 5.76
CA SER A 109 -31.19 20.87 6.70
C SER A 109 -32.41 19.93 6.73
N ILE A 110 -32.84 19.46 5.55
CA ILE A 110 -33.88 18.45 5.43
C ILE A 110 -33.44 17.15 6.11
N ILE A 111 -32.24 16.65 5.82
CA ILE A 111 -31.68 15.43 6.43
C ILE A 111 -31.62 15.55 7.95
N TYR A 112 -31.14 16.70 8.47
CA TYR A 112 -31.09 16.92 9.92
C TYR A 112 -32.48 16.85 10.56
N SER A 113 -33.46 17.44 9.91
CA SER A 113 -34.88 17.40 10.36
C SER A 113 -35.43 15.98 10.33
N LEU A 114 -35.21 15.25 9.25
CA LEU A 114 -35.64 13.84 9.11
C LEU A 114 -35.05 12.96 10.24
N VAL A 115 -33.76 13.08 10.53
CA VAL A 115 -33.10 12.23 11.52
C VAL A 115 -33.43 12.63 12.96
N ASN A 116 -33.45 13.93 13.28
CA ASN A 116 -33.55 14.39 14.67
C ASN A 116 -34.98 14.72 15.11
N VAL A 117 -35.85 15.14 14.19
CA VAL A 117 -37.25 15.44 14.46
C VAL A 117 -38.10 14.19 14.33
N PHE A 118 -37.97 13.49 13.19
CA PHE A 118 -38.85 12.33 12.88
C PHE A 118 -38.28 10.99 13.36
N ARG A 119 -37.07 10.96 13.89
CA ARG A 119 -36.38 9.74 14.36
C ARG A 119 -36.48 8.59 13.34
N PHE A 120 -36.33 8.93 12.07
CA PHE A 120 -36.35 7.96 10.99
C PHE A 120 -35.38 6.82 11.30
N ASN A 121 -35.89 5.58 11.20
CA ASN A 121 -35.24 4.40 11.78
C ASN A 121 -33.81 4.24 11.25
N ARG A 122 -32.82 4.27 12.15
CA ARG A 122 -31.38 4.24 11.86
C ARG A 122 -30.89 2.92 11.24
N GLY A 123 -31.77 1.92 11.04
CA GLY A 123 -31.44 0.58 10.59
C GLY A 123 -31.38 0.37 9.06
N ALA A 124 -31.92 1.28 8.26
CA ALA A 124 -32.15 1.04 6.83
C ALA A 124 -30.96 1.30 5.89
N LEU A 125 -29.87 1.87 6.36
CA LEU A 125 -28.74 2.21 5.50
C LEU A 125 -27.57 1.20 5.70
N LYS A 126 -27.47 0.18 4.83
CA LYS A 126 -26.30 -0.73 4.73
C LYS A 126 -24.94 -0.01 4.68
N GLN A 127 -24.91 1.26 4.29
CA GLN A 127 -23.72 2.12 4.26
C GLN A 127 -23.30 2.63 5.65
N LYS A 128 -24.19 2.58 6.65
CA LYS A 128 -23.92 3.02 8.02
C LYS A 128 -22.85 2.18 8.70
N ASP A 129 -22.82 0.88 8.43
CA ASP A 129 -21.84 -0.03 9.04
C ASP A 129 -20.42 0.29 8.55
N ARG A 130 -20.23 0.62 7.26
CA ARG A 130 -18.94 1.06 6.72
C ARG A 130 -18.47 2.37 7.33
N ILE A 131 -19.34 3.36 7.49
CA ILE A 131 -18.99 4.67 8.08
C ILE A 131 -18.64 4.50 9.57
N HIS A 132 -19.39 3.68 10.32
CA HIS A 132 -19.10 3.39 11.71
C HIS A 132 -17.81 2.59 11.91
N GLU A 133 -17.52 1.65 11.01
CA GLU A 133 -16.26 0.92 11.02
C GLU A 133 -15.08 1.85 10.77
N VAL A 134 -15.19 2.74 9.77
CA VAL A 134 -14.19 3.77 9.47
C VAL A 134 -14.02 4.75 10.64
N GLU A 135 -15.12 5.15 11.31
CA GLU A 135 -15.07 5.99 12.49
C GLU A 135 -14.36 5.31 13.67
N ARG A 136 -14.67 4.03 13.91
CA ARG A 136 -14.04 3.23 14.97
C ARG A 136 -12.54 3.08 14.71
N LEU A 137 -12.15 2.80 13.47
CA LEU A 137 -10.76 2.70 13.06
C LEU A 137 -10.02 4.04 13.13
N ALA A 138 -10.70 5.13 12.77
CA ALA A 138 -10.13 6.47 12.81
C ALA A 138 -9.99 7.05 14.23
N LYS A 139 -10.63 6.45 15.26
CA LYS A 139 -10.68 6.99 16.64
C LYS A 139 -10.92 8.49 16.66
N ALA A 140 -11.85 8.97 15.82
CA ALA A 140 -12.07 10.39 15.62
C ALA A 140 -12.50 11.09 16.92
N LYS A 141 -11.70 12.04 17.39
CA LYS A 141 -11.99 12.81 18.62
C LYS A 141 -13.21 13.71 18.47
N SER A 142 -13.63 14.05 17.23
CA SER A 142 -14.83 14.82 16.96
C SER A 142 -15.52 14.38 15.68
N ALA A 143 -16.85 14.26 15.71
CA ALA A 143 -17.67 13.96 14.55
C ALA A 143 -17.50 15.00 13.43
N GLN A 144 -17.26 16.27 13.78
CA GLN A 144 -17.04 17.35 12.84
C GLN A 144 -15.76 17.14 11.99
N ALA A 145 -14.63 16.85 12.66
CA ALA A 145 -13.38 16.59 11.96
C ALA A 145 -13.49 15.37 11.03
N PHE A 146 -14.23 14.36 11.47
CA PHE A 146 -14.47 13.16 10.67
C PHE A 146 -15.33 13.46 9.44
N MET A 147 -16.37 14.29 9.56
CA MET A 147 -17.18 14.72 8.41
C MET A 147 -16.34 15.49 7.39
N TYR A 148 -15.46 16.43 7.81
CA TYR A 148 -14.55 17.12 6.90
C TYR A 148 -13.66 16.15 6.12
N LEU A 149 -13.14 15.11 6.79
CA LEU A 149 -12.35 14.08 6.11
C LEU A 149 -13.18 13.34 5.06
N LEU A 150 -14.41 12.94 5.41
CA LEU A 150 -15.28 12.19 4.51
C LEU A 150 -15.71 13.02 3.30
N PHE A 151 -16.00 14.32 3.46
CA PHE A 151 -16.40 15.20 2.35
C PHE A 151 -15.29 15.39 1.30
N ILE A 152 -14.03 15.26 1.70
CA ILE A 152 -12.90 15.36 0.77
C ILE A 152 -12.63 14.03 0.05
N MET A 153 -13.18 12.91 0.54
CA MET A 153 -13.00 11.59 -0.06
C MET A 153 -14.07 11.31 -1.12
N PRO A 154 -13.73 11.18 -2.41
CA PRO A 154 -14.71 11.06 -3.51
C PRO A 154 -15.43 9.71 -3.57
N VAL A 155 -15.39 8.91 -2.51
CA VAL A 155 -15.91 7.53 -2.47
C VAL A 155 -17.25 7.42 -1.75
N ILE A 156 -17.61 8.43 -0.94
CA ILE A 156 -18.81 8.40 -0.10
C ILE A 156 -19.75 9.51 -0.54
N PRO A 157 -21.01 9.18 -0.89
CA PRO A 157 -21.99 10.20 -1.26
C PRO A 157 -22.21 11.22 -0.14
N PHE A 158 -22.28 12.52 -0.49
CA PHE A 158 -22.41 13.62 0.47
C PHE A 158 -23.62 13.45 1.40
N GLY A 159 -24.75 13.01 0.86
CA GLY A 159 -25.94 12.72 1.65
C GLY A 159 -25.67 11.72 2.77
N ALA A 160 -24.93 10.65 2.52
CA ALA A 160 -24.60 9.64 3.53
C ALA A 160 -23.77 10.24 4.69
N ILE A 161 -22.83 11.16 4.37
CA ILE A 161 -22.04 11.88 5.37
C ILE A 161 -22.95 12.78 6.23
N CYS A 162 -23.91 13.44 5.60
CA CYS A 162 -24.88 14.30 6.29
C CYS A 162 -25.81 13.47 7.21
N TYR A 163 -26.28 12.31 6.78
CA TYR A 163 -27.03 11.38 7.63
C TYR A 163 -26.20 10.90 8.83
N TYR A 164 -24.91 10.61 8.62
CA TYR A 164 -24.00 10.26 9.70
C TYR A 164 -23.86 11.38 10.73
N GLY A 165 -23.51 12.61 10.28
CA GLY A 165 -23.32 13.78 11.16
C GLY A 165 -24.55 14.15 11.94
N SER A 166 -25.72 14.13 11.30
CA SER A 166 -27.02 14.35 11.93
C SER A 166 -27.29 13.33 13.06
N GLY A 167 -26.86 12.07 12.90
CA GLY A 167 -27.01 11.01 13.90
C GLY A 167 -26.10 11.16 15.13
N LYS A 168 -25.10 12.04 15.12
CA LYS A 168 -24.08 12.21 16.19
C LYS A 168 -24.44 13.28 17.23
N LYS A 169 -25.68 13.73 17.32
CA LYS A 169 -26.16 14.75 18.26
C LYS A 169 -25.40 16.07 18.18
N MET A 170 -24.90 16.43 16.99
CA MET A 170 -24.23 17.71 16.75
C MET A 170 -25.26 18.85 16.77
N PRO A 171 -24.99 20.03 17.37
CA PRO A 171 -25.88 21.19 17.30
C PRO A 171 -26.10 21.59 15.84
N PHE A 172 -27.34 21.96 15.48
CA PHE A 172 -27.76 22.23 14.10
C PHE A 172 -26.84 23.25 13.40
N ARG A 173 -26.53 24.37 14.04
CA ARG A 173 -25.65 25.41 13.47
C ARG A 173 -24.26 24.86 13.14
N ARG A 174 -23.68 24.06 14.03
CA ARG A 174 -22.37 23.44 13.84
C ARG A 174 -22.40 22.38 12.74
N TYR A 175 -23.46 21.58 12.70
CA TYR A 175 -23.68 20.59 11.65
C TYR A 175 -23.78 21.24 10.28
N LEU A 176 -24.65 22.28 10.14
CA LEU A 176 -24.87 22.99 8.90
C LEU A 176 -23.59 23.67 8.38
N PHE A 177 -22.88 24.34 9.27
CA PHE A 177 -21.58 24.94 8.95
C PHE A 177 -20.56 23.90 8.44
N THR A 178 -20.56 22.71 9.06
CA THR A 178 -19.68 21.62 8.64
C THR A 178 -20.06 21.07 7.27
N CYS A 179 -21.35 20.95 6.98
CA CYS A 179 -21.81 20.51 5.66
C CYS A 179 -21.47 21.52 4.57
N ALA A 180 -21.81 22.80 4.76
CA ALA A 180 -21.54 23.87 3.80
C ALA A 180 -20.04 24.03 3.52
N THR A 181 -19.21 24.15 4.55
CA THR A 181 -17.77 24.38 4.34
C THR A 181 -16.98 23.13 3.97
N GLY A 182 -17.45 21.95 4.40
CA GLY A 182 -16.78 20.67 4.17
C GLY A 182 -16.86 20.20 2.72
N VAL A 183 -17.95 20.52 2.06
CA VAL A 183 -18.23 20.07 0.68
C VAL A 183 -17.60 21.01 -0.39
N LEU A 184 -17.28 22.27 -0.03
CA LEU A 184 -16.75 23.28 -0.95
C LEU A 184 -15.55 22.82 -1.80
N PRO A 185 -14.53 22.13 -1.24
CA PRO A 185 -13.41 21.64 -2.06
C PRO A 185 -13.85 20.70 -3.18
N SER A 186 -14.81 19.82 -2.90
CA SER A 186 -15.31 18.86 -3.88
C SER A 186 -16.22 19.52 -4.92
N ILE A 187 -17.16 20.36 -4.49
CA ILE A 187 -17.99 21.18 -5.39
C ILE A 187 -17.11 22.05 -6.29
N GLY A 188 -16.13 22.74 -5.71
CA GLY A 188 -15.23 23.61 -6.48
C GLY A 188 -14.46 22.88 -7.57
N THR A 189 -13.93 21.68 -7.27
CA THR A 189 -13.21 20.87 -8.29
C THR A 189 -14.13 20.42 -9.43
N SER A 190 -15.35 19.97 -9.13
CA SER A 190 -16.33 19.53 -10.15
C SER A 190 -16.78 20.70 -11.03
N ILE A 191 -17.06 21.86 -10.44
CA ILE A 191 -17.48 23.05 -11.18
C ILE A 191 -16.35 23.61 -12.05
N LEU A 192 -15.12 23.68 -11.51
CA LEU A 192 -13.96 24.14 -12.29
C LEU A 192 -13.67 23.19 -13.46
N MET A 193 -13.90 21.90 -13.29
CA MET A 193 -13.80 20.93 -14.38
C MET A 193 -14.86 21.19 -15.44
N GLY A 194 -16.13 21.44 -15.05
CA GLY A 194 -17.19 21.82 -15.98
C GLY A 194 -16.87 23.09 -16.77
N THR A 195 -16.39 24.12 -16.07
CA THR A 195 -15.94 25.39 -16.71
C THR A 195 -14.79 25.15 -17.70
N ALA A 196 -13.82 24.29 -17.33
CA ALA A 196 -12.70 23.95 -18.19
C ALA A 196 -13.15 23.18 -19.45
N ILE A 197 -14.10 22.24 -19.32
CA ILE A 197 -14.69 21.51 -20.46
C ILE A 197 -15.38 22.49 -21.41
N LYS A 198 -16.18 23.43 -20.89
CA LYS A 198 -16.83 24.47 -21.69
C LYS A 198 -15.80 25.29 -22.49
N THR A 199 -14.77 25.79 -21.81
CA THR A 199 -13.71 26.58 -22.44
C THR A 199 -12.95 25.77 -23.48
N PHE A 200 -12.67 24.49 -23.19
CA PHE A 200 -12.02 23.58 -24.12
C PHE A 200 -12.82 23.38 -25.40
N ILE A 201 -14.14 23.17 -25.27
CA ILE A 201 -15.04 23.00 -26.43
C ILE A 201 -15.14 24.31 -27.22
N ALA A 202 -15.32 25.45 -26.55
CA ALA A 202 -15.52 26.76 -27.20
C ALA A 202 -14.26 27.29 -27.91
N GLU A 203 -13.07 27.07 -27.34
CA GLU A 203 -11.80 27.61 -27.85
C GLU A 203 -10.99 26.57 -28.63
N SER A 204 -11.51 25.35 -28.87
CA SER A 204 -10.82 24.26 -29.56
C SER A 204 -9.40 24.02 -29.01
N LEU A 205 -9.25 24.11 -27.69
CA LEU A 205 -7.96 23.94 -27.02
C LEU A 205 -7.43 22.51 -27.21
N PRO A 206 -6.12 22.32 -27.25
CA PRO A 206 -5.54 20.99 -27.39
C PRO A 206 -5.82 20.13 -26.15
N ILE A 207 -6.08 18.83 -26.35
CA ILE A 207 -6.47 17.88 -25.30
C ILE A 207 -5.50 17.84 -24.10
N TRP A 208 -4.23 18.17 -24.31
CA TRP A 208 -3.26 18.26 -23.21
C TRP A 208 -3.58 19.38 -22.20
N ALA A 209 -4.25 20.47 -22.62
CA ALA A 209 -4.69 21.54 -21.72
C ALA A 209 -5.76 21.03 -20.75
N LEU A 210 -6.73 20.26 -21.24
CA LEU A 210 -7.74 19.61 -20.40
C LEU A 210 -7.09 18.62 -19.41
N ILE A 211 -6.13 17.82 -19.88
CA ILE A 211 -5.36 16.89 -19.03
C ILE A 211 -4.64 17.65 -17.91
N LEU A 212 -4.03 18.80 -18.21
CA LEU A 212 -3.36 19.63 -17.20
C LEU A 212 -4.34 20.16 -16.14
N VAL A 213 -5.54 20.61 -16.54
CA VAL A 213 -6.58 21.06 -15.58
C VAL A 213 -7.01 19.93 -14.67
N ILE A 214 -7.21 18.73 -15.22
CA ILE A 214 -7.57 17.53 -14.43
C ILE A 214 -6.44 17.20 -13.44
N ILE A 215 -5.19 17.16 -13.89
CA ILE A 215 -4.02 16.90 -13.03
C ILE A 215 -3.91 17.95 -11.93
N PHE A 216 -4.08 19.23 -12.25
CA PHE A 216 -4.02 20.32 -11.29
C PHE A 216 -5.13 20.23 -10.24
N SER A 217 -6.37 19.95 -10.67
CA SER A 217 -7.52 19.77 -9.78
C SER A 217 -7.32 18.57 -8.84
N CYS A 218 -6.85 17.43 -9.36
CA CYS A 218 -6.50 16.27 -8.55
C CYS A 218 -5.36 16.54 -7.56
N ALA A 219 -4.34 17.29 -7.97
CA ALA A 219 -3.23 17.68 -7.11
C ALA A 219 -3.67 18.65 -6.01
N LEU A 220 -4.56 19.59 -6.32
CA LEU A 220 -5.14 20.51 -5.35
C LEU A 220 -5.97 19.76 -4.31
N LEU A 221 -6.86 18.87 -4.75
CA LEU A 221 -7.67 18.02 -3.89
C LEU A 221 -6.79 17.14 -2.99
N PHE A 222 -5.77 16.50 -3.56
CA PHE A 222 -4.80 15.71 -2.81
C PHE A 222 -4.05 16.54 -1.76
N THR A 223 -3.66 17.76 -2.12
CA THR A 223 -2.98 18.69 -1.19
C THR A 223 -3.90 19.09 -0.04
N LEU A 224 -5.18 19.38 -0.31
CA LEU A 224 -6.18 19.66 0.71
C LEU A 224 -6.42 18.47 1.64
N ILE A 225 -6.51 17.26 1.08
CA ILE A 225 -6.58 16.02 1.87
C ILE A 225 -5.38 15.93 2.81
N VAL A 226 -4.17 16.14 2.31
CA VAL A 226 -2.93 16.08 3.11
C VAL A 226 -2.92 17.15 4.21
N ILE A 227 -3.39 18.38 3.93
CA ILE A 227 -3.46 19.47 4.91
C ILE A 227 -4.46 19.13 6.03
N VAL A 228 -5.66 18.66 5.68
CA VAL A 228 -6.70 18.26 6.65
C VAL A 228 -6.22 17.08 7.49
N LEU A 229 -5.66 16.06 6.86
CA LEU A 229 -5.06 14.93 7.56
C LEU A 229 -3.94 15.38 8.51
N LYS A 230 -3.05 16.27 8.05
CA LYS A 230 -1.95 16.81 8.88
C LYS A 230 -2.46 17.63 10.06
N LYS A 231 -3.46 18.47 9.85
CA LYS A 231 -3.98 19.37 10.89
C LYS A 231 -4.79 18.64 11.97
N TYR A 232 -5.67 17.73 11.57
CA TYR A 232 -6.66 17.14 12.48
C TYR A 232 -6.32 15.70 12.91
N PHE A 233 -5.48 15.02 12.16
CA PHE A 233 -5.33 13.57 12.29
C PHE A 233 -3.90 13.07 12.45
N LEU A 234 -2.90 13.75 11.96
CA LEU A 234 -1.52 13.25 12.04
C LEU A 234 -0.86 13.40 13.43
N LYS A 235 -1.59 13.87 14.44
CA LYS A 235 -1.11 13.87 15.83
C LYS A 235 -1.25 12.50 16.52
N ASP A 236 -2.24 11.66 16.12
CA ASP A 236 -2.49 10.34 16.71
C ASP A 236 -2.17 9.23 15.69
N GLY A 237 -1.35 8.27 16.07
CA GLY A 237 -0.90 7.17 15.19
C GLY A 237 -2.02 6.29 14.59
N SER A 238 -3.24 6.35 15.16
CA SER A 238 -4.41 5.58 14.72
C SER A 238 -4.83 5.85 13.27
N ILE A 239 -4.59 7.05 12.74
CA ILE A 239 -4.96 7.39 11.37
C ILE A 239 -3.87 7.05 10.38
N ALA A 240 -2.61 7.15 10.79
CA ALA A 240 -1.54 6.61 9.98
C ALA A 240 -1.76 5.10 9.75
N GLN A 241 -2.25 4.40 10.76
CA GLN A 241 -2.62 2.98 10.64
C GLN A 241 -3.82 2.78 9.72
N PHE A 242 -4.90 3.57 9.87
CA PHE A 242 -6.05 3.53 8.98
C PHE A 242 -5.68 3.83 7.51
N LEU A 243 -4.90 4.87 7.27
CA LEU A 243 -4.42 5.20 5.92
C LEU A 243 -3.58 4.07 5.33
N LEU A 244 -2.68 3.50 6.12
CA LEU A 244 -1.86 2.39 5.67
C LEU A 244 -2.72 1.16 5.38
N GLU A 245 -3.72 0.85 6.20
CA GLU A 245 -4.66 -0.25 5.94
C GLU A 245 -5.50 0.00 4.68
N THR A 246 -5.93 1.24 4.45
CA THR A 246 -6.63 1.62 3.22
C THR A 246 -5.73 1.48 1.99
N ILE A 247 -4.46 1.91 2.10
CA ILE A 247 -3.45 1.75 1.04
C ILE A 247 -3.16 0.26 0.79
N LYS A 248 -3.03 -0.55 1.84
CA LYS A 248 -2.86 -2.02 1.71
C LYS A 248 -4.05 -2.66 0.99
N LYS A 249 -5.30 -2.32 1.37
CA LYS A 249 -6.52 -2.82 0.71
C LYS A 249 -6.57 -2.39 -0.77
N ALA A 250 -6.29 -1.14 -1.06
CA ALA A 250 -6.25 -0.64 -2.44
C ALA A 250 -5.13 -1.30 -3.26
N ALA A 251 -3.93 -1.43 -2.69
CA ALA A 251 -2.81 -2.12 -3.32
C ALA A 251 -3.11 -3.61 -3.56
N ALA A 252 -3.71 -4.29 -2.59
CA ALA A 252 -4.17 -5.66 -2.74
C ALA A 252 -5.24 -5.79 -3.84
N GLY A 253 -6.18 -4.84 -3.93
CA GLY A 253 -7.17 -4.76 -5.02
C GLY A 253 -6.52 -4.56 -6.40
N ILE A 254 -5.55 -3.68 -6.53
CA ILE A 254 -4.80 -3.48 -7.79
C ILE A 254 -3.97 -4.73 -8.14
N LEU A 255 -3.32 -5.33 -7.14
CA LEU A 255 -2.55 -6.56 -7.33
C LEU A 255 -3.46 -7.73 -7.73
N SER A 256 -4.68 -7.80 -7.22
CA SER A 256 -5.64 -8.86 -7.56
C SER A 256 -6.07 -8.88 -9.03
N LEU A 257 -5.84 -7.78 -9.77
CA LEU A 257 -6.00 -7.75 -11.24
C LEU A 257 -4.98 -8.66 -11.95
N LYS A 258 -3.86 -8.98 -11.30
CA LYS A 258 -2.79 -9.83 -11.85
C LYS A 258 -2.56 -11.09 -11.02
N VAL A 259 -2.67 -11.00 -9.70
CA VAL A 259 -2.34 -12.07 -8.77
C VAL A 259 -3.60 -12.52 -8.02
N LYS A 260 -3.99 -13.77 -8.21
CA LYS A 260 -5.07 -14.39 -7.42
C LYS A 260 -4.48 -14.87 -6.10
N PHE A 261 -4.82 -14.21 -4.99
CA PHE A 261 -4.42 -14.63 -3.65
C PHE A 261 -5.31 -15.78 -3.16
N ARG A 262 -4.69 -16.81 -2.59
CA ARG A 262 -5.35 -17.93 -1.91
C ARG A 262 -4.77 -18.06 -0.51
N THR A 263 -5.61 -18.40 0.46
CA THR A 263 -5.20 -18.69 1.84
C THR A 263 -5.67 -20.07 2.23
N ILE A 264 -4.82 -20.83 2.93
CA ILE A 264 -5.13 -22.16 3.47
C ILE A 264 -4.86 -22.11 4.98
N GLY A 265 -5.86 -22.49 5.78
CA GLY A 265 -5.77 -22.49 7.25
C GLY A 265 -5.87 -21.09 7.89
N GLY A 266 -6.33 -20.07 7.14
CA GLY A 266 -6.48 -18.71 7.66
C GLY A 266 -7.58 -18.58 8.71
N GLU A 267 -8.57 -19.47 8.70
CA GLU A 267 -9.68 -19.51 9.67
C GLU A 267 -9.14 -19.66 11.09
N ALA A 268 -8.22 -20.61 11.31
CA ALA A 268 -7.60 -20.86 12.62
C ALA A 268 -6.86 -19.62 13.17
N VAL A 269 -6.28 -18.79 12.29
CA VAL A 269 -5.61 -17.56 12.71
C VAL A 269 -6.60 -16.47 13.13
N ARG A 270 -7.75 -16.39 12.46
CA ARG A 270 -8.80 -15.40 12.82
C ARG A 270 -9.45 -15.66 14.17
N GLU A 271 -9.38 -16.92 14.64
CA GLU A 271 -9.88 -17.35 15.95
C GLU A 271 -8.85 -17.12 17.07
N LEU A 272 -7.56 -16.84 16.74
CA LEU A 272 -6.54 -16.60 17.74
C LEU A 272 -6.79 -15.30 18.53
N GLU A 273 -6.56 -15.37 19.82
CA GLU A 273 -6.48 -14.17 20.66
C GLU A 273 -5.24 -13.35 20.30
N ARG A 274 -5.42 -12.04 20.22
CA ARG A 274 -4.32 -11.11 19.93
C ARG A 274 -3.57 -10.73 21.19
N PRO A 275 -2.25 -10.52 21.14
CA PRO A 275 -1.40 -10.49 19.94
C PRO A 275 -0.84 -11.86 19.55
N TYR A 276 -0.38 -11.98 18.31
CA TYR A 276 0.36 -13.15 17.81
C TYR A 276 1.44 -12.71 16.81
N ILE A 277 2.36 -13.62 16.45
CA ILE A 277 3.47 -13.37 15.54
C ILE A 277 3.33 -14.24 14.30
N TYR A 278 3.46 -13.63 13.12
CA TYR A 278 3.70 -14.36 11.89
C TYR A 278 5.20 -14.52 11.64
N LEU A 279 5.62 -15.73 11.33
CA LEU A 279 6.93 -16.02 10.74
C LEU A 279 6.70 -16.67 9.37
N SER A 280 7.41 -16.19 8.35
CA SER A 280 7.34 -16.72 6.99
C SER A 280 8.68 -16.58 6.29
N GLU A 281 8.96 -17.47 5.33
CA GLU A 281 10.04 -17.31 4.37
C GLU A 281 9.83 -16.05 3.52
N HIS A 282 10.90 -15.60 2.82
CA HIS A 282 10.89 -14.33 2.09
C HIS A 282 11.42 -14.47 0.67
N HIS A 283 10.55 -14.87 -0.26
CA HIS A 283 10.90 -15.09 -1.66
C HIS A 283 10.65 -13.87 -2.55
N SER A 284 9.74 -12.98 -2.15
CA SER A 284 9.28 -11.87 -2.98
C SER A 284 8.77 -10.69 -2.14
N TRP A 285 8.79 -9.50 -2.69
CA TRP A 285 8.11 -8.36 -2.08
C TRP A 285 6.58 -8.54 -1.99
N LEU A 286 6.00 -9.50 -2.74
CA LEU A 286 4.59 -9.87 -2.65
C LEU A 286 4.22 -10.60 -1.35
N ASP A 287 5.19 -11.15 -0.62
CA ASP A 287 4.93 -11.99 0.56
C ASP A 287 4.17 -11.24 1.64
N ALA A 288 4.49 -9.95 1.83
CA ALA A 288 3.74 -9.10 2.76
C ALA A 288 2.26 -8.95 2.37
N ALA A 289 1.95 -8.91 1.05
CA ALA A 289 0.58 -8.86 0.57
C ALA A 289 -0.14 -10.22 0.77
N SER A 290 0.58 -11.32 0.60
CA SER A 290 0.05 -12.67 0.81
C SER A 290 -0.26 -12.94 2.28
N LEU A 291 0.63 -12.55 3.20
CA LEU A 291 0.38 -12.61 4.65
C LEU A 291 -0.83 -11.76 5.05
N TYR A 292 -0.97 -10.56 4.48
CA TYR A 292 -2.12 -9.69 4.76
C TYR A 292 -3.47 -10.35 4.42
N GLN A 293 -3.52 -11.26 3.43
CA GLN A 293 -4.76 -11.94 3.05
C GLN A 293 -5.20 -13.03 4.03
N ILE A 294 -4.34 -13.47 4.96
CA ILE A 294 -4.71 -14.48 5.97
C ILE A 294 -5.76 -13.92 6.94
N ASP A 295 -5.53 -12.71 7.45
CA ASP A 295 -6.47 -11.99 8.33
C ASP A 295 -6.49 -10.50 7.96
N PRO A 296 -7.24 -10.11 6.89
CA PRO A 296 -7.27 -8.74 6.41
C PRO A 296 -7.87 -7.78 7.43
N GLY A 297 -7.14 -6.68 7.70
CA GLY A 297 -7.63 -5.64 8.62
C GLY A 297 -7.34 -5.89 10.10
N ASN A 298 -6.54 -6.92 10.43
CA ASN A 298 -6.13 -7.22 11.81
C ASN A 298 -5.20 -6.17 12.44
N GLY A 299 -4.77 -5.16 11.66
CA GLY A 299 -3.85 -4.11 12.14
C GLY A 299 -2.40 -4.56 12.24
N MET A 300 -2.04 -5.68 11.63
CA MET A 300 -0.69 -6.26 11.64
C MET A 300 0.38 -5.23 11.26
N VAL A 301 1.45 -5.18 12.04
CA VAL A 301 2.64 -4.40 11.75
C VAL A 301 3.77 -5.33 11.27
N GLY A 302 4.50 -4.89 10.24
CA GLY A 302 5.63 -5.61 9.68
C GLY A 302 6.96 -5.09 10.23
N VAL A 303 7.93 -5.99 10.37
CA VAL A 303 9.34 -5.64 10.52
C VAL A 303 9.90 -5.40 9.12
N ILE A 304 10.30 -4.16 8.83
CA ILE A 304 10.60 -3.68 7.47
C ILE A 304 11.99 -3.06 7.46
N ASN A 305 12.75 -3.27 6.36
CA ASN A 305 14.06 -2.64 6.19
C ASN A 305 13.99 -1.11 6.44
N GLU A 306 14.86 -0.61 7.28
CA GLU A 306 14.94 0.81 7.69
C GLU A 306 15.04 1.76 6.48
N HIS A 307 15.65 1.32 5.39
CA HIS A 307 15.76 2.09 4.15
C HIS A 307 14.40 2.62 3.66
N ILE A 308 13.33 1.83 3.74
CA ILE A 308 11.99 2.22 3.25
C ILE A 308 11.43 3.38 4.08
N PHE A 309 11.81 3.47 5.36
CA PHE A 309 11.39 4.58 6.22
C PHE A 309 12.07 5.93 5.88
N ARG A 310 13.08 5.94 5.01
CA ARG A 310 13.74 7.16 4.53
C ARG A 310 13.01 7.79 3.34
N ILE A 311 12.11 7.07 2.70
CA ILE A 311 11.27 7.59 1.60
C ILE A 311 10.37 8.71 2.16
N PRO A 312 10.41 9.93 1.60
CA PRO A 312 9.56 11.03 2.03
C PRO A 312 8.07 10.63 2.00
N VAL A 313 7.29 11.12 2.95
CA VAL A 313 5.86 10.81 3.15
C VAL A 313 5.63 9.36 3.58
N LEU A 314 6.04 8.35 2.78
CA LEU A 314 5.87 6.93 3.10
C LEU A 314 6.55 6.57 4.44
N GLY A 315 7.80 6.97 4.64
CA GLY A 315 8.51 6.66 5.88
C GLY A 315 7.86 7.30 7.12
N LYS A 316 7.27 8.50 6.98
CA LYS A 316 6.50 9.12 8.07
C LYS A 316 5.20 8.35 8.34
N LEU A 317 4.52 7.90 7.29
CA LEU A 317 3.31 7.10 7.40
C LEU A 317 3.61 5.77 8.09
N LEU A 318 4.65 5.04 7.65
CA LEU A 318 5.07 3.77 8.23
C LEU A 318 5.43 3.90 9.72
N ARG A 319 6.21 4.91 10.12
CA ARG A 319 6.54 5.14 11.55
C ARG A 319 5.28 5.43 12.38
N LYS A 320 4.39 6.28 11.88
CA LYS A 320 3.16 6.67 12.60
C LYS A 320 2.13 5.55 12.67
N SER A 321 2.12 4.64 11.69
CA SER A 321 1.25 3.46 11.70
C SER A 321 1.82 2.30 12.52
N GLY A 322 2.95 2.49 13.20
CA GLY A 322 3.55 1.49 14.07
C GLY A 322 4.40 0.44 13.36
N GLN A 323 4.66 0.58 12.04
CA GLN A 323 5.57 -0.33 11.35
C GLN A 323 6.97 -0.24 11.96
N ILE A 324 7.67 -1.36 12.03
CA ILE A 324 8.90 -1.51 12.80
C ILE A 324 10.11 -1.49 11.86
N PRO A 325 10.98 -0.45 11.93
CA PRO A 325 12.22 -0.43 11.15
C PRO A 325 13.22 -1.44 11.70
N LYS A 326 13.93 -2.13 10.79
CA LYS A 326 15.03 -3.07 11.09
C LYS A 326 16.25 -2.71 10.27
N LYS A 327 17.39 -2.60 10.93
CA LYS A 327 18.71 -2.56 10.29
C LYS A 327 19.11 -3.98 9.89
N LEU A 328 19.19 -4.24 8.58
CA LEU A 328 19.51 -5.58 8.09
C LEU A 328 20.96 -5.95 8.44
N PHE A 329 21.19 -7.16 8.89
CA PHE A 329 22.51 -7.69 9.23
C PHE A 329 23.31 -6.78 10.18
N TYR A 330 22.60 -6.20 11.14
CA TYR A 330 23.18 -5.35 12.18
C TYR A 330 22.41 -5.50 13.50
N PRO A 331 23.08 -5.54 14.65
CA PRO A 331 22.43 -5.62 15.96
C PRO A 331 21.46 -4.44 16.14
N ASP A 332 20.19 -4.74 16.39
CA ASP A 332 19.13 -3.73 16.44
C ASP A 332 18.20 -3.89 17.64
N PHE A 333 18.66 -3.43 18.80
CA PHE A 333 17.89 -3.44 20.05
C PHE A 333 16.63 -2.56 19.96
N VAL A 334 16.64 -1.52 19.11
CA VAL A 334 15.48 -0.64 18.90
C VAL A 334 14.36 -1.41 18.20
N CYS A 335 14.68 -2.24 17.22
CA CYS A 335 13.73 -3.12 16.56
C CYS A 335 13.08 -4.07 17.57
N VAL A 336 13.87 -4.76 18.39
CA VAL A 336 13.36 -5.69 19.44
C VAL A 336 12.44 -4.95 20.42
N LYS A 337 12.84 -3.76 20.91
CA LYS A 337 12.01 -2.94 21.79
C LYS A 337 10.67 -2.56 21.14
N ASN A 338 10.66 -2.26 19.85
CA ASN A 338 9.45 -1.92 19.11
C ASN A 338 8.55 -3.13 18.88
N ILE A 339 9.10 -4.33 18.67
CA ILE A 339 8.35 -5.61 18.62
C ILE A 339 7.66 -5.82 19.97
N LEU A 340 8.39 -5.77 21.08
CA LEU A 340 7.84 -5.89 22.44
C LEU A 340 6.71 -4.88 22.70
N LYS A 341 6.89 -3.64 22.27
CA LYS A 341 5.86 -2.60 22.40
C LYS A 341 4.61 -2.92 21.58
N ALA A 342 4.75 -3.41 20.34
CA ALA A 342 3.62 -3.80 19.49
C ALA A 342 2.83 -4.95 20.13
N ILE A 343 3.52 -5.98 20.57
CA ILE A 343 2.93 -7.15 21.28
C ILE A 343 2.20 -6.68 22.55
N LYS A 344 2.82 -5.86 23.40
CA LYS A 344 2.18 -5.31 24.62
C LYS A 344 0.92 -4.50 24.30
N ASN A 345 0.84 -3.89 23.13
CA ASN A 345 -0.33 -3.14 22.68
C ASN A 345 -1.41 -4.02 22.01
N GLY A 346 -1.29 -5.35 22.03
CA GLY A 346 -2.24 -6.25 21.39
C GLY A 346 -2.15 -6.30 19.86
N THR A 347 -1.03 -5.86 19.27
CA THR A 347 -0.87 -5.75 17.81
C THR A 347 -0.11 -6.95 17.26
N PRO A 348 -0.66 -7.71 16.28
CA PRO A 348 0.07 -8.78 15.60
C PRO A 348 1.30 -8.25 14.85
N VAL A 349 2.39 -9.04 14.84
CA VAL A 349 3.67 -8.68 14.22
C VAL A 349 4.04 -9.70 13.16
N ALA A 350 4.44 -9.24 11.96
CA ALA A 350 4.98 -10.08 10.90
C ALA A 350 6.50 -9.92 10.80
N ILE A 351 7.22 -11.04 10.80
CA ILE A 351 8.67 -11.11 10.70
C ILE A 351 9.06 -12.10 9.61
N PHE A 352 9.97 -11.70 8.75
CA PHE A 352 10.65 -12.56 7.78
C PHE A 352 12.06 -12.85 8.32
N PRO A 353 12.29 -14.01 8.97
CA PRO A 353 13.53 -14.26 9.70
C PRO A 353 14.76 -14.41 8.80
N GLU A 354 14.59 -14.66 7.51
CA GLU A 354 15.66 -14.69 6.50
C GLU A 354 16.32 -13.31 6.28
N ALA A 355 15.66 -12.22 6.68
CA ALA A 355 16.09 -10.84 6.55
C ALA A 355 16.44 -10.37 5.12
N ARG A 356 16.20 -11.18 4.11
CA ARG A 356 16.47 -10.91 2.67
C ARG A 356 15.48 -11.66 1.78
N LEU A 357 15.32 -11.18 0.54
CA LEU A 357 14.55 -11.92 -0.47
C LEU A 357 15.42 -13.04 -1.04
N SER A 358 14.84 -14.23 -1.25
CA SER A 358 15.53 -15.35 -1.89
C SER A 358 16.09 -14.96 -3.26
N THR A 359 17.30 -15.41 -3.56
CA THR A 359 17.98 -15.14 -4.84
C THR A 359 17.53 -16.12 -5.92
N ASP A 360 17.43 -17.38 -5.57
CA ASP A 360 17.27 -18.51 -6.48
C ASP A 360 15.93 -19.25 -6.34
N GLY A 361 15.07 -18.82 -5.42
CA GLY A 361 13.79 -19.47 -5.11
C GLY A 361 13.90 -20.63 -4.12
N GLY A 362 15.08 -20.85 -3.56
CA GLY A 362 15.31 -21.77 -2.46
C GLY A 362 15.26 -21.07 -1.09
N PRO A 363 15.30 -21.84 0.00
CA PRO A 363 15.34 -21.30 1.36
C PRO A 363 16.65 -20.57 1.63
N SER A 364 16.58 -19.49 2.39
CA SER A 364 17.75 -18.76 2.90
C SER A 364 18.05 -19.15 4.35
N HIS A 365 19.26 -18.81 4.81
CA HIS A 365 19.66 -19.02 6.21
C HIS A 365 18.74 -18.25 7.17
N ILE A 366 18.33 -18.92 8.26
CA ILE A 366 17.54 -18.35 9.35
C ILE A 366 18.39 -18.40 10.62
N ASN A 367 18.65 -17.24 11.21
CA ASN A 367 19.41 -17.14 12.45
C ASN A 367 18.59 -17.64 13.64
N ASP A 368 19.19 -18.48 14.49
CA ASP A 368 18.57 -19.10 15.68
C ASP A 368 18.11 -18.09 16.74
N ASN A 369 18.57 -16.85 16.65
CA ASN A 369 18.11 -15.79 17.54
C ASN A 369 16.60 -15.54 17.47
N ILE A 370 15.94 -15.92 16.35
CA ILE A 370 14.48 -15.81 16.23
C ILE A 370 13.75 -16.70 17.24
N ALA A 371 14.25 -17.91 17.49
CA ALA A 371 13.66 -18.82 18.49
C ALA A 371 13.69 -18.20 19.89
N GLY A 372 14.84 -17.65 20.30
CA GLY A 372 14.96 -16.96 21.59
C GLY A 372 14.07 -15.69 21.70
N LEU A 373 13.84 -14.99 20.58
CA LEU A 373 12.93 -13.85 20.55
C LEU A 373 11.48 -14.30 20.80
N VAL A 374 10.98 -15.27 20.04
CA VAL A 374 9.57 -15.69 20.13
C VAL A 374 9.26 -16.37 21.47
N GLN A 375 10.20 -17.13 22.07
CA GLN A 375 10.04 -17.67 23.41
C GLN A 375 9.85 -16.57 24.46
N LYS A 376 10.63 -15.49 24.37
CA LYS A 376 10.52 -14.35 25.31
C LYS A 376 9.21 -13.58 25.17
N LEU A 377 8.60 -13.60 24.00
CA LEU A 377 7.36 -12.85 23.73
C LEU A 377 6.11 -13.55 24.29
N ARG A 378 6.14 -14.87 24.48
CA ARG A 378 5.04 -15.68 25.07
C ARG A 378 3.67 -15.41 24.45
N VAL A 379 3.61 -15.35 23.13
CA VAL A 379 2.38 -15.20 22.35
C VAL A 379 2.32 -16.26 21.26
N PRO A 380 1.13 -16.59 20.71
CA PRO A 380 1.02 -17.55 19.63
C PRO A 380 1.92 -17.21 18.44
N VAL A 381 2.56 -18.21 17.84
CA VAL A 381 3.43 -18.07 16.66
C VAL A 381 2.82 -18.82 15.50
N VAL A 382 2.54 -18.10 14.41
CA VAL A 382 1.95 -18.63 13.18
C VAL A 382 3.03 -18.78 12.14
N LEU A 383 3.41 -20.02 11.82
CA LEU A 383 4.35 -20.34 10.74
C LEU A 383 3.60 -20.42 9.42
N VAL A 384 4.00 -19.62 8.44
CA VAL A 384 3.31 -19.50 7.15
C VAL A 384 4.27 -19.80 6.01
N GLU A 385 3.88 -20.72 5.13
CA GLU A 385 4.54 -21.03 3.86
C GLU A 385 3.85 -20.25 2.74
N ILE A 386 4.63 -19.47 1.97
CA ILE A 386 4.11 -18.69 0.83
C ILE A 386 4.65 -19.28 -0.47
N ARG A 387 3.77 -19.62 -1.39
CA ARG A 387 4.07 -20.32 -2.63
C ARG A 387 3.88 -19.46 -3.86
N ASN A 388 4.67 -19.68 -4.89
CA ASN A 388 4.67 -19.04 -6.21
C ASN A 388 5.12 -17.57 -6.24
N ASN A 389 5.34 -16.91 -5.13
CA ASN A 389 5.69 -15.50 -5.12
C ASN A 389 7.05 -15.22 -5.77
N TYR A 390 8.00 -16.14 -5.67
CA TYR A 390 9.26 -16.04 -6.40
C TYR A 390 9.05 -15.94 -7.91
N PHE A 391 8.20 -16.76 -8.50
CA PHE A 391 7.92 -16.73 -9.94
C PHE A 391 7.12 -15.50 -10.36
N LEU A 392 6.21 -15.04 -9.49
CA LEU A 392 5.38 -13.88 -9.77
C LEU A 392 6.18 -12.57 -9.79
N ALA A 393 7.08 -12.38 -8.84
CA ALA A 393 7.83 -11.14 -8.70
C ALA A 393 9.20 -11.35 -8.01
N PRO A 394 10.14 -12.04 -8.66
CA PRO A 394 11.47 -12.26 -8.11
C PRO A 394 12.26 -10.94 -8.02
N LYS A 395 13.25 -10.86 -7.10
CA LYS A 395 14.05 -9.65 -6.89
C LYS A 395 14.90 -9.22 -8.09
N TRP A 396 15.20 -10.12 -9.00
CA TRP A 396 16.01 -9.86 -10.19
C TRP A 396 15.21 -9.32 -11.40
N ARG A 397 13.86 -9.33 -11.33
CA ARG A 397 12.97 -8.90 -12.40
C ARG A 397 12.12 -7.70 -11.99
N LYS A 398 11.90 -6.77 -12.91
CA LYS A 398 10.95 -5.67 -12.71
C LYS A 398 9.51 -6.11 -13.05
N GLY A 399 8.57 -5.74 -12.18
CA GLY A 399 7.13 -5.98 -12.37
C GLY A 399 6.66 -7.36 -11.93
N THR A 400 5.34 -7.56 -11.99
CA THR A 400 4.63 -8.75 -11.49
C THR A 400 3.99 -9.51 -12.65
N LEU A 401 4.15 -10.83 -12.69
CA LEU A 401 3.43 -11.72 -13.61
C LEU A 401 1.99 -11.95 -13.16
N ARG A 402 1.17 -12.47 -14.06
CA ARG A 402 -0.14 -13.01 -13.72
C ARG A 402 0.02 -14.44 -13.19
N GLY A 403 -0.73 -14.77 -12.14
CA GLY A 403 -0.72 -16.11 -11.55
C GLY A 403 -1.39 -16.17 -10.19
N VAL A 404 -1.14 -17.26 -9.48
CA VAL A 404 -1.70 -17.54 -8.15
C VAL A 404 -0.60 -17.38 -7.11
N SER A 405 -0.85 -16.63 -6.04
CA SER A 405 -0.08 -16.60 -4.80
C SER A 405 -0.85 -17.36 -3.73
N GLU A 406 -0.21 -18.27 -3.04
CA GLU A 406 -0.84 -19.07 -1.98
C GLU A 406 -0.09 -18.90 -0.67
N ALA A 407 -0.80 -18.48 0.38
CA ALA A 407 -0.31 -18.43 1.76
C ALA A 407 -0.95 -19.59 2.56
N LYS A 408 -0.13 -20.52 3.04
CA LYS A 408 -0.55 -21.69 3.80
C LYS A 408 -0.06 -21.59 5.25
N VAL A 409 -0.97 -21.60 6.19
CA VAL A 409 -0.62 -21.77 7.62
C VAL A 409 -0.11 -23.20 7.83
N LYS A 410 1.18 -23.32 8.14
CA LYS A 410 1.85 -24.61 8.37
C LYS A 410 1.61 -25.12 9.76
N ARG A 411 1.75 -24.21 10.73
CA ARG A 411 1.69 -24.53 12.16
C ARG A 411 1.32 -23.30 12.96
N ILE A 412 0.62 -23.52 14.05
CA ILE A 412 0.40 -22.53 15.11
C ILE A 412 0.99 -23.13 16.38
N LEU A 413 1.97 -22.45 16.96
CA LEU A 413 2.55 -22.80 18.25
C LEU A 413 1.91 -21.92 19.31
N GLN A 414 1.31 -22.53 20.33
CA GLN A 414 0.72 -21.81 21.45
C GLN A 414 1.82 -21.43 22.48
N PRO A 415 1.58 -20.46 23.37
CA PRO A 415 2.55 -20.09 24.41
C PRO A 415 3.01 -21.27 25.26
N GLU A 416 2.11 -22.20 25.55
CA GLU A 416 2.37 -23.41 26.34
C GLU A 416 3.33 -24.39 25.63
N ASP A 417 3.28 -24.43 24.28
CA ASP A 417 4.21 -25.23 23.47
C ASP A 417 5.61 -24.60 23.51
N LEU A 418 5.68 -23.26 23.41
CA LEU A 418 6.95 -22.52 23.45
C LEU A 418 7.68 -22.64 24.79
N GLU A 419 6.94 -22.78 25.90
CA GLU A 419 7.52 -22.95 27.23
C GLU A 419 8.11 -24.38 27.46
N LYS A 420 7.59 -25.38 26.75
CA LYS A 420 8.03 -26.77 26.89
C LYS A 420 9.24 -27.12 26.01
N MET A 421 9.47 -26.35 24.94
CA MET A 421 10.53 -26.60 23.95
C MET A 421 11.85 -25.95 24.40
N SER A 422 12.97 -26.59 24.13
CA SER A 422 14.27 -25.94 24.17
C SER A 422 14.38 -24.89 23.02
N ARG A 423 15.35 -24.00 23.13
CA ARG A 423 15.59 -23.01 22.09
C ARG A 423 16.02 -23.66 20.77
N GLU A 424 16.81 -24.72 20.87
CA GLU A 424 17.33 -25.50 19.75
C GLU A 424 16.18 -26.23 19.03
N GLU A 425 15.31 -26.92 19.76
CA GLU A 425 14.13 -27.58 19.21
C GLU A 425 13.20 -26.62 18.50
N LEU A 426 12.97 -25.44 19.08
CA LEU A 426 12.15 -24.39 18.44
C LEU A 426 12.82 -23.84 17.18
N ALA A 427 14.14 -23.63 17.21
CA ALA A 427 14.90 -23.19 16.03
C ALA A 427 14.80 -24.21 14.88
N ASP A 428 14.90 -25.51 15.21
CA ASP A 428 14.75 -26.60 14.22
C ASP A 428 13.35 -26.65 13.61
N ILE A 429 12.31 -26.48 14.42
CA ILE A 429 10.93 -26.40 13.93
C ILE A 429 10.76 -25.22 12.97
N ILE A 430 11.24 -24.04 13.37
CA ILE A 430 11.15 -22.83 12.54
C ILE A 430 11.91 -23.04 11.23
N ARG A 431 13.15 -23.52 11.26
CA ARG A 431 13.95 -23.79 10.05
C ARG A 431 13.27 -24.81 9.15
N LYS A 432 12.77 -25.92 9.71
CA LYS A 432 12.11 -26.98 8.93
C LYS A 432 10.81 -26.51 8.29
N ASP A 433 9.97 -25.80 9.04
CA ASP A 433 8.65 -25.36 8.54
C ASP A 433 8.76 -24.18 7.55
N LEU A 434 9.83 -23.37 7.63
CA LEU A 434 10.12 -22.27 6.71
C LEU A 434 11.17 -22.63 5.63
N SER A 435 11.61 -23.89 5.54
CA SER A 435 12.52 -24.35 4.48
C SER A 435 11.75 -24.78 3.24
N TYR A 436 11.26 -23.80 2.49
CA TYR A 436 10.48 -24.02 1.27
C TYR A 436 11.30 -23.74 0.00
N ASN A 437 11.17 -24.58 -1.00
CA ASN A 437 11.77 -24.42 -2.32
C ASN A 437 10.67 -24.31 -3.36
N GLU A 438 10.58 -23.19 -4.04
CA GLU A 438 9.54 -22.87 -5.03
C GLU A 438 9.49 -23.85 -6.20
N PHE A 439 10.63 -24.44 -6.59
CA PHE A 439 10.70 -25.39 -7.70
C PHE A 439 10.15 -26.78 -7.37
N LYS A 440 10.00 -27.12 -6.08
CA LYS A 440 9.48 -28.43 -5.65
C LYS A 440 7.94 -28.51 -5.67
N HIS A 441 7.25 -27.39 -5.51
CA HIS A 441 5.79 -27.36 -5.25
C HIS A 441 5.07 -26.27 -6.05
N ARG A 442 5.29 -26.26 -7.35
CA ARG A 442 4.63 -25.31 -8.25
C ARG A 442 3.11 -25.50 -8.25
N ILE A 443 2.35 -24.40 -8.21
CA ILE A 443 0.89 -24.41 -8.21
C ILE A 443 0.25 -23.77 -9.46
N SER A 444 1.03 -23.15 -10.34
CA SER A 444 0.54 -22.58 -11.60
C SER A 444 1.63 -22.44 -12.65
N ASP A 445 1.22 -22.32 -13.91
CA ASP A 445 2.08 -21.93 -15.01
C ASP A 445 2.15 -20.42 -15.18
N PHE A 446 3.25 -19.95 -15.77
CA PHE A 446 3.52 -18.52 -15.94
C PHE A 446 3.75 -18.20 -17.42
N TYR A 447 2.83 -17.47 -18.01
CA TYR A 447 2.90 -17.08 -19.42
C TYR A 447 3.37 -15.63 -19.55
N SER A 448 4.55 -15.46 -20.13
CA SER A 448 5.11 -14.14 -20.43
C SER A 448 6.16 -14.29 -21.54
N PRO A 449 6.22 -13.36 -22.50
CA PRO A 449 7.24 -13.38 -23.55
C PRO A 449 8.62 -12.91 -23.05
N LYS A 450 8.77 -12.56 -21.77
CA LYS A 450 10.00 -11.96 -21.20
C LYS A 450 10.32 -12.54 -19.82
N LYS A 451 10.15 -13.86 -19.62
CA LYS A 451 10.39 -14.51 -18.32
C LYS A 451 11.85 -14.45 -17.88
N ALA A 452 12.80 -14.61 -18.79
CA ALA A 452 14.22 -14.61 -18.47
C ALA A 452 14.82 -13.22 -18.27
N LYS A 453 14.09 -12.14 -18.60
CA LYS A 453 14.62 -10.77 -18.52
C LYS A 453 15.11 -10.40 -17.12
N GLY A 454 16.41 -10.16 -16.98
CA GLY A 454 17.08 -9.81 -15.74
C GLY A 454 17.71 -11.00 -15.01
N LEU A 455 17.53 -12.23 -15.52
CA LEU A 455 18.07 -13.44 -14.91
C LEU A 455 19.61 -13.44 -14.87
N GLU A 456 20.26 -12.80 -15.83
CA GLU A 456 21.71 -12.55 -15.85
C GLU A 456 22.22 -11.77 -14.63
N ASN A 457 21.35 -11.07 -13.91
CA ASN A 457 21.75 -10.32 -12.72
C ASN A 457 22.00 -11.21 -11.50
N ILE A 458 21.47 -12.42 -11.49
CA ILE A 458 21.70 -13.41 -10.44
C ILE A 458 22.52 -14.60 -10.95
N LEU A 459 22.33 -15.03 -12.17
CA LEU A 459 23.09 -16.08 -12.83
C LEU A 459 24.28 -15.47 -13.57
N TYR A 460 25.22 -14.91 -12.80
CA TYR A 460 26.31 -14.07 -13.31
C TYR A 460 27.48 -14.84 -13.92
N MET A 461 27.56 -16.17 -13.74
CA MET A 461 28.57 -17.06 -14.28
C MET A 461 27.92 -18.12 -15.15
N CYS A 462 28.54 -18.48 -16.24
CA CYS A 462 28.12 -19.64 -17.04
C CYS A 462 28.73 -20.92 -16.46
N PRO A 463 27.97 -21.91 -15.97
CA PRO A 463 28.54 -23.13 -15.39
C PRO A 463 29.21 -24.04 -16.43
N HIS A 464 28.91 -23.88 -17.73
CA HIS A 464 29.52 -24.67 -18.80
C HIS A 464 30.97 -24.23 -19.11
N CYS A 465 31.23 -22.92 -19.24
CA CYS A 465 32.56 -22.40 -19.57
C CYS A 465 33.21 -21.62 -18.42
N ARG A 466 32.56 -21.49 -17.26
CA ARG A 466 33.00 -20.79 -16.05
C ARG A 466 33.27 -19.28 -16.23
N THR A 467 32.87 -18.72 -17.40
CA THR A 467 33.11 -17.30 -17.67
C THR A 467 32.14 -16.42 -16.89
N LEU A 468 32.70 -15.46 -16.13
CA LEU A 468 31.93 -14.49 -15.35
C LEU A 468 31.27 -13.45 -16.26
N TYR A 469 30.08 -12.99 -15.86
CA TYR A 469 29.33 -11.87 -16.45
C TYR A 469 29.04 -12.03 -17.96
N SER A 470 29.11 -13.26 -18.49
CA SER A 470 28.89 -13.56 -19.90
C SER A 470 27.43 -13.86 -20.25
N ASN A 471 26.55 -14.06 -19.28
CA ASN A 471 25.14 -14.35 -19.52
C ASN A 471 24.37 -13.09 -19.94
N ARG A 472 23.48 -13.24 -20.94
CA ARG A 472 22.56 -12.19 -21.41
C ARG A 472 21.18 -12.79 -21.64
N SER A 473 20.14 -12.11 -21.15
CA SER A 473 18.75 -12.56 -21.27
C SER A 473 17.99 -11.80 -22.34
N ARG A 474 17.31 -12.52 -23.24
CA ARG A 474 16.38 -11.97 -24.22
C ARG A 474 15.11 -12.83 -24.29
N GLY A 475 13.95 -12.23 -24.12
CA GLY A 475 12.70 -12.97 -24.12
C GLY A 475 12.63 -13.98 -22.98
N ASN A 476 12.52 -15.26 -23.33
CA ASN A 476 12.51 -16.40 -22.40
C ASN A 476 13.82 -17.18 -22.40
N THR A 477 14.85 -16.66 -23.06
CA THR A 477 16.15 -17.33 -23.22
C THR A 477 17.23 -16.54 -22.53
N MET A 478 18.14 -17.24 -21.87
CA MET A 478 19.43 -16.73 -21.41
C MET A 478 20.54 -17.40 -22.22
N THR A 479 21.45 -16.61 -22.76
CA THR A 479 22.56 -17.06 -23.61
C THR A 479 23.88 -16.63 -23.01
N CYS A 480 24.84 -17.53 -22.91
CA CYS A 480 26.23 -17.17 -22.61
C CYS A 480 26.89 -16.60 -23.87
N THR A 481 27.38 -15.37 -23.83
CA THR A 481 28.01 -14.70 -24.96
C THR A 481 29.42 -15.22 -25.27
N HIS A 482 30.04 -15.98 -24.35
CA HIS A 482 31.36 -16.57 -24.53
C HIS A 482 31.30 -17.92 -25.25
N CYS A 483 30.50 -18.89 -24.74
CA CYS A 483 30.45 -20.24 -25.29
C CYS A 483 29.18 -20.53 -26.11
N GLY A 484 28.23 -19.60 -26.22
CA GLY A 484 27.01 -19.77 -26.99
C GLY A 484 25.92 -20.61 -26.32
N LYS A 485 26.19 -21.27 -25.18
CA LYS A 485 25.19 -22.09 -24.48
C LYS A 485 23.93 -21.31 -24.18
N GLN A 486 22.76 -21.87 -24.47
CA GLN A 486 21.45 -21.28 -24.29
C GLN A 486 20.63 -22.04 -23.26
N TYR A 487 19.85 -21.32 -22.47
CA TYR A 487 18.92 -21.86 -21.49
C TYR A 487 17.54 -21.24 -21.73
N HIS A 488 16.56 -22.05 -22.12
CA HIS A 488 15.20 -21.64 -22.41
C HIS A 488 14.29 -21.90 -21.21
N LEU A 489 13.63 -20.87 -20.68
CA LEU A 489 12.64 -21.00 -19.60
C LEU A 489 11.27 -21.41 -20.14
N GLY A 490 10.78 -22.58 -19.71
CA GLY A 490 9.41 -23.03 -19.88
C GLY A 490 8.36 -22.19 -19.13
N CYS A 491 7.08 -22.53 -19.29
CA CYS A 491 5.99 -21.89 -18.55
C CYS A 491 6.06 -22.17 -17.03
N ASP A 492 6.76 -23.20 -16.65
CA ASP A 492 6.99 -23.68 -15.30
C ASP A 492 8.28 -23.13 -14.64
N TYR A 493 8.99 -22.23 -15.32
CA TYR A 493 10.31 -21.72 -14.91
C TYR A 493 11.43 -22.78 -14.86
N HIS A 494 11.20 -23.97 -15.46
CA HIS A 494 12.27 -24.91 -15.70
C HIS A 494 12.99 -24.58 -17.01
N PHE A 495 14.28 -24.88 -17.08
CA PHE A 495 15.04 -24.83 -18.31
C PHE A 495 14.70 -26.06 -19.16
N LEU A 496 14.33 -25.85 -20.44
CA LEU A 496 13.87 -26.92 -21.32
C LEU A 496 15.07 -27.71 -21.86
N ASN A 497 15.01 -29.04 -21.73
CA ASN A 497 16.01 -29.98 -22.28
C ASN A 497 17.46 -29.70 -21.84
N GLU A 498 17.65 -29.33 -20.55
CA GLU A 498 18.95 -29.03 -19.99
C GLU A 498 19.32 -29.93 -18.82
N ASP A 499 20.63 -30.21 -18.64
CA ASP A 499 21.17 -30.93 -17.47
C ASP A 499 21.02 -30.15 -16.16
N ILE A 500 20.79 -28.86 -16.28
CA ILE A 500 20.50 -27.96 -15.14
C ILE A 500 19.03 -27.53 -15.30
N PRO A 501 18.09 -28.17 -14.61
CA PRO A 501 16.67 -27.99 -14.90
C PRO A 501 16.07 -26.70 -14.34
N THR A 502 16.66 -26.09 -13.33
CA THR A 502 16.05 -24.92 -12.64
C THR A 502 17.04 -23.79 -12.38
N ILE A 503 16.51 -22.59 -12.13
CA ILE A 503 17.28 -21.42 -11.66
C ILE A 503 17.99 -21.76 -10.36
N TYR A 504 17.33 -22.49 -9.45
CA TYR A 504 17.89 -22.92 -8.17
C TYR A 504 19.15 -23.79 -8.37
N GLU A 505 19.07 -24.81 -9.22
CA GLU A 505 20.20 -25.70 -9.49
C GLU A 505 21.32 -25.01 -10.26
N TYR A 506 20.97 -24.10 -11.17
CA TYR A 506 21.97 -23.27 -11.84
C TYR A 506 22.75 -22.41 -10.83
N TYR A 507 22.06 -21.76 -9.90
CA TYR A 507 22.69 -20.96 -8.87
C TYR A 507 23.54 -21.82 -7.94
N ARG A 508 23.12 -23.03 -7.60
CA ARG A 508 23.89 -24.01 -6.83
C ARG A 508 25.16 -24.47 -7.58
N LYS A 509 25.12 -24.59 -8.91
CA LYS A 509 26.31 -24.85 -9.74
C LYS A 509 27.30 -23.68 -9.68
N ILE A 510 26.81 -22.43 -9.77
CA ILE A 510 27.67 -21.26 -9.58
C ILE A 510 28.34 -21.32 -8.21
N ARG A 511 27.58 -21.58 -7.16
CA ARG A 511 28.09 -21.71 -5.79
C ARG A 511 29.18 -22.77 -5.66
N ALA A 512 28.97 -23.94 -6.25
CA ALA A 512 29.97 -25.01 -6.26
C ALA A 512 31.27 -24.62 -6.98
N ILE A 513 31.17 -23.89 -8.09
CA ILE A 513 32.35 -23.40 -8.81
C ILE A 513 33.11 -22.32 -8.00
N GLU A 514 32.39 -21.36 -7.39
CA GLU A 514 33.03 -20.35 -6.54
C GLU A 514 33.68 -20.98 -5.29
N GLN A 515 33.15 -22.10 -4.79
CA GLN A 515 33.72 -22.83 -3.65
C GLN A 515 35.12 -23.34 -3.93
N GLU A 516 35.44 -23.69 -5.18
CA GLU A 516 36.75 -24.18 -5.57
C GLU A 516 37.85 -23.11 -5.39
N THR A 517 37.50 -21.82 -5.51
CA THR A 517 38.43 -20.68 -5.43
C THR A 517 38.23 -19.80 -4.20
N LEU A 518 37.30 -20.17 -3.33
CA LEU A 518 36.87 -19.34 -2.19
C LEU A 518 38.04 -18.97 -1.24
N PRO A 519 38.99 -19.87 -0.90
CA PRO A 519 40.10 -19.53 -0.01
C PRO A 519 41.08 -18.49 -0.59
N GLU A 520 41.15 -18.37 -1.93
CA GLU A 520 42.03 -17.48 -2.65
C GLU A 520 41.32 -16.24 -3.17
N ILE A 521 40.07 -16.04 -2.76
CA ILE A 521 39.24 -14.95 -3.30
C ILE A 521 39.79 -13.58 -2.88
N SER A 522 39.94 -12.68 -3.82
CA SER A 522 40.29 -11.29 -3.61
C SER A 522 39.59 -10.43 -4.67
N LEU A 523 38.71 -9.56 -4.23
CA LEU A 523 37.89 -8.69 -5.07
C LEU A 523 38.11 -7.23 -4.71
N ASP A 524 38.62 -6.44 -5.65
CA ASP A 524 38.66 -5.00 -5.58
C ASP A 524 37.62 -4.40 -6.52
N ILE A 525 36.64 -3.71 -5.96
CA ILE A 525 35.48 -3.19 -6.69
C ILE A 525 35.46 -1.67 -6.59
N PRO A 526 35.68 -0.93 -7.68
CA PRO A 526 35.47 0.52 -7.70
C PRO A 526 34.01 0.86 -7.52
N VAL A 527 33.69 1.70 -6.55
CA VAL A 527 32.33 2.02 -6.17
C VAL A 527 32.10 3.51 -5.95
N ASP A 528 30.92 3.99 -6.34
CA ASP A 528 30.33 5.20 -5.79
C ASP A 528 29.57 4.84 -4.51
N VAL A 529 29.74 5.64 -3.45
CA VAL A 529 29.14 5.33 -2.14
C VAL A 529 28.21 6.43 -1.70
N LYS A 530 27.05 6.03 -1.16
CA LYS A 530 26.13 6.93 -0.45
C LYS A 530 26.05 6.51 1.01
N ILE A 531 26.37 7.42 1.90
CA ILE A 531 26.36 7.19 3.33
C ILE A 531 25.19 7.92 3.96
N TYR A 532 24.39 7.18 4.70
CA TYR A 532 23.22 7.68 5.40
C TYR A 532 23.45 7.62 6.91
N LYS A 533 23.53 8.78 7.52
CA LYS A 533 23.59 8.91 8.98
C LYS A 533 22.19 8.73 9.58
N ASP A 534 22.12 8.12 10.76
CA ASP A 534 20.88 7.91 11.49
C ASP A 534 20.09 9.23 11.60
N GLN A 535 18.80 9.21 11.21
CA GLN A 535 17.82 10.31 11.29
C GLN A 535 18.16 11.61 10.51
N VAL A 536 19.32 11.72 9.85
CA VAL A 536 19.70 12.92 9.10
C VAL A 536 19.43 12.74 7.61
N ARG A 537 18.73 13.71 7.01
CA ARG A 537 18.44 13.72 5.56
C ARG A 537 19.67 13.94 4.65
N LYS A 538 20.80 14.39 5.22
CA LYS A 538 22.00 14.63 4.42
C LYS A 538 22.65 13.29 4.04
N VAL A 539 22.81 13.09 2.75
CA VAL A 539 23.53 11.97 2.16
C VAL A 539 24.95 12.44 1.89
N ARG A 540 25.92 11.82 2.53
CA ARG A 540 27.33 11.99 2.19
C ARG A 540 27.62 11.10 0.99
N LYS A 541 28.32 11.62 -0.01
CA LYS A 541 28.73 10.86 -1.18
C LYS A 541 30.25 10.70 -1.15
N GLU A 542 30.70 9.48 -1.40
CA GLU A 542 32.10 9.10 -1.48
C GLU A 542 32.36 8.32 -2.78
N LYS A 543 33.62 8.14 -3.13
CA LYS A 543 34.06 7.22 -4.16
C LYS A 543 35.26 6.47 -3.60
N GLY A 544 35.45 5.24 -4.02
CA GLY A 544 36.59 4.47 -3.52
C GLY A 544 36.58 3.04 -4.02
N VAL A 545 37.32 2.21 -3.31
CA VAL A 545 37.42 0.77 -3.56
C VAL A 545 36.80 0.02 -2.37
N PHE A 546 35.89 -0.89 -2.68
CA PHE A 546 35.41 -1.90 -1.76
C PHE A 546 36.19 -3.18 -2.02
N HIS A 547 36.67 -3.79 -0.97
CA HIS A 547 37.46 -5.03 -1.02
C HIS A 547 36.75 -6.14 -0.24
N LEU A 548 36.81 -7.35 -0.77
CA LEU A 548 36.40 -8.59 -0.11
C LEU A 548 37.44 -9.67 -0.39
N ASP A 549 38.02 -10.24 0.66
CA ASP A 549 38.82 -11.45 0.60
C ASP A 549 38.29 -12.51 1.60
N ALA A 550 39.03 -13.61 1.79
CA ALA A 550 38.64 -14.71 2.68
C ALA A 550 38.59 -14.30 4.17
N GLU A 551 39.30 -13.27 4.59
CA GLU A 551 39.45 -12.88 5.98
C GLU A 551 38.68 -11.62 6.31
N LYS A 552 38.61 -10.67 5.36
CA LYS A 552 38.14 -9.32 5.65
C LYS A 552 37.39 -8.63 4.52
N VAL A 553 36.65 -7.61 4.94
CA VAL A 553 35.98 -6.64 4.08
C VAL A 553 36.46 -5.25 4.47
N TRP A 554 36.91 -4.46 3.51
CA TRP A 554 37.26 -3.07 3.78
C TRP A 554 36.76 -2.13 2.68
N PHE A 555 36.62 -0.86 3.05
CA PHE A 555 36.41 0.23 2.10
C PHE A 555 37.41 1.34 2.33
N LYS A 556 38.00 1.85 1.25
CA LYS A 556 38.90 2.99 1.26
C LYS A 556 38.40 4.05 0.28
N SER A 557 38.12 5.25 0.81
CA SER A 557 37.75 6.39 -0.03
C SER A 557 38.91 6.90 -0.83
N SER A 558 38.65 7.34 -2.08
CA SER A 558 39.61 8.06 -2.94
C SER A 558 39.47 9.58 -2.85
N VAL A 559 38.48 10.09 -2.08
CA VAL A 559 38.15 11.53 -1.99
C VAL A 559 38.23 12.08 -0.57
N SER A 560 38.37 11.22 0.44
CA SER A 560 38.53 11.58 1.85
C SER A 560 39.40 10.54 2.58
N ASP A 561 39.72 10.79 3.85
CA ASP A 561 40.45 9.84 4.72
C ASP A 561 39.55 8.70 5.26
N LEU A 562 38.34 8.52 4.71
CA LEU A 562 37.43 7.50 5.16
C LEU A 562 37.96 6.11 4.81
N TYR A 563 38.28 5.35 5.83
CA TYR A 563 38.65 3.95 5.79
C TYR A 563 37.91 3.19 6.88
N PHE A 564 37.47 1.99 6.58
CA PHE A 564 37.01 1.02 7.58
C PHE A 564 37.32 -0.41 7.12
N GLU A 565 37.43 -1.29 8.10
CA GLU A 565 37.68 -2.71 7.90
C GLU A 565 36.87 -3.53 8.89
N TYR A 566 36.39 -4.68 8.44
CA TYR A 566 35.78 -5.72 9.25
C TYR A 566 36.43 -7.06 8.91
N THR A 567 36.59 -7.94 9.90
CA THR A 567 36.75 -9.37 9.61
C THR A 567 35.43 -9.93 9.10
N VAL A 568 35.45 -10.95 8.25
CA VAL A 568 34.23 -11.62 7.75
C VAL A 568 33.38 -12.10 8.91
N GLU A 569 33.98 -12.60 10.00
CA GLU A 569 33.29 -13.05 11.20
C GLU A 569 32.51 -11.94 11.91
N ALA A 570 33.03 -10.71 11.93
CA ALA A 570 32.42 -9.57 12.63
C ALA A 570 31.16 -9.02 11.93
N LEU A 571 30.96 -9.29 10.64
CA LEU A 571 29.79 -8.89 9.90
C LEU A 571 28.72 -10.00 9.93
N GLU A 572 27.45 -9.64 10.17
CA GLU A 572 26.33 -10.59 10.11
C GLU A 572 25.92 -10.93 8.67
N GLY A 573 26.10 -10.02 7.72
CA GLY A 573 25.74 -10.23 6.32
C GLY A 573 25.88 -8.97 5.47
N ILE A 574 25.78 -9.14 4.16
CA ILE A 574 25.75 -8.06 3.16
C ILE A 574 24.38 -8.12 2.45
N ALA A 575 23.58 -7.08 2.61
CA ALA A 575 22.34 -6.95 1.87
C ALA A 575 22.62 -6.41 0.46
N TYR A 576 21.84 -6.80 -0.54
CA TYR A 576 22.04 -6.36 -1.92
C TYR A 576 20.77 -6.34 -2.75
N SER A 577 20.81 -5.53 -3.80
CA SER A 577 19.82 -5.51 -4.89
C SER A 577 20.52 -5.93 -6.19
N PRO A 578 20.05 -6.97 -6.88
CA PRO A 578 20.68 -7.42 -8.14
C PRO A 578 20.82 -6.27 -9.15
N ASN A 579 22.00 -6.13 -9.75
CA ASN A 579 22.31 -5.08 -10.73
C ASN A 579 22.07 -3.64 -10.26
N LYS A 580 22.20 -3.37 -8.96
CA LYS A 580 22.01 -2.01 -8.45
C LYS A 580 23.04 -1.62 -7.40
N GLU A 581 22.97 -2.17 -6.20
CA GLU A 581 23.88 -1.89 -5.09
C GLU A 581 23.98 -3.08 -4.14
N PHE A 582 24.97 -3.01 -3.25
CA PHE A 582 25.02 -3.77 -2.01
C PHE A 582 25.24 -2.81 -0.83
N GLU A 583 24.89 -3.25 0.39
CA GLU A 583 24.87 -2.38 1.55
C GLU A 583 25.37 -3.07 2.81
N LEU A 584 26.03 -2.28 3.67
CA LEU A 584 26.39 -2.69 5.01
C LEU A 584 26.32 -1.50 6.00
N TYR A 585 26.31 -1.80 7.27
CA TYR A 585 26.38 -0.81 8.36
C TYR A 585 27.79 -0.71 8.91
N TYR A 586 28.25 0.53 9.11
CA TYR A 586 29.46 0.84 9.85
C TYR A 586 29.17 1.98 10.84
N GLN A 587 29.49 1.78 12.13
CA GLN A 587 29.26 2.78 13.20
C GLN A 587 27.84 3.40 13.18
N ASN A 588 26.80 2.58 13.03
CA ASN A 588 25.40 3.01 12.88
C ASN A 588 25.07 3.79 11.59
N GLU A 589 26.01 4.02 10.71
CA GLU A 589 25.77 4.63 9.40
C GLU A 589 25.56 3.55 8.34
N LEU A 590 24.63 3.77 7.42
CA LEU A 590 24.31 2.85 6.33
C LEU A 590 25.07 3.27 5.06
N TYR A 591 25.91 2.38 4.57
CA TYR A 591 26.70 2.54 3.36
C TYR A 591 26.07 1.77 2.20
N TYR A 592 25.74 2.49 1.12
CA TYR A 592 25.32 1.91 -0.16
C TYR A 592 26.47 1.98 -1.15
N PHE A 593 26.91 0.84 -1.64
CA PHE A 593 27.97 0.70 -2.61
C PHE A 593 27.37 0.47 -4.00
N TYR A 594 27.64 1.36 -4.93
CA TYR A 594 27.19 1.32 -6.30
C TYR A 594 28.37 1.02 -7.23
N PRO A 595 28.58 -0.21 -7.69
CA PRO A 595 29.56 -0.50 -8.72
C PRO A 595 29.26 0.28 -10.01
N LYS A 596 30.26 0.45 -10.89
CA LYS A 596 30.09 1.15 -12.17
C LYS A 596 28.93 0.58 -12.97
N LYS A 597 28.21 1.45 -13.69
CA LYS A 597 27.11 1.03 -14.57
C LYS A 597 27.65 0.07 -15.63
N GLY A 598 27.09 -1.13 -15.73
CA GLY A 598 27.55 -2.23 -16.59
C GLY A 598 28.25 -3.35 -15.82
N GLU A 599 28.82 -3.07 -14.64
CA GLU A 599 29.51 -4.04 -13.78
C GLU A 599 28.67 -4.44 -12.55
N ARG A 600 27.46 -3.92 -12.41
CA ARG A 600 26.62 -4.04 -11.19
C ARG A 600 26.16 -5.46 -10.89
N THR A 601 26.30 -6.39 -11.82
CA THR A 601 26.05 -7.83 -11.60
C THR A 601 27.00 -8.40 -10.52
N VAL A 602 28.13 -7.76 -10.27
CA VAL A 602 29.05 -8.08 -9.16
C VAL A 602 28.38 -8.02 -7.79
N CYS A 603 27.31 -7.23 -7.62
CA CYS A 603 26.56 -7.15 -6.34
C CYS A 603 26.05 -8.52 -5.88
N THR A 604 25.55 -9.35 -6.79
CA THR A 604 25.13 -10.72 -6.48
C THR A 604 26.30 -11.60 -6.09
N ARG A 605 27.44 -11.47 -6.79
CA ARG A 605 28.64 -12.24 -6.49
C ARG A 605 29.20 -11.90 -5.11
N VAL A 606 29.32 -10.61 -4.78
CA VAL A 606 29.76 -10.17 -3.45
C VAL A 606 28.92 -10.78 -2.33
N ALA A 607 27.61 -10.74 -2.47
CA ALA A 607 26.73 -11.30 -1.48
C ALA A 607 26.86 -12.83 -1.35
N LEU A 608 26.92 -13.54 -2.49
CA LEU A 608 27.10 -15.00 -2.48
C LEU A 608 28.43 -15.41 -1.83
N LEU A 609 29.55 -14.77 -2.24
CA LEU A 609 30.86 -15.07 -1.68
C LEU A 609 30.90 -14.82 -0.19
N PHE A 610 30.31 -13.69 0.26
CA PHE A 610 30.25 -13.39 1.68
C PHE A 610 29.42 -14.44 2.47
N GLU A 611 28.26 -14.88 1.95
CA GLU A 611 27.47 -15.97 2.52
C GLU A 611 28.28 -17.26 2.65
N MET A 612 29.04 -17.60 1.61
CA MET A 612 29.88 -18.81 1.60
C MET A 612 31.04 -18.72 2.61
N LEU A 613 31.68 -17.55 2.75
CA LEU A 613 32.71 -17.31 3.76
C LEU A 613 32.16 -17.40 5.19
N LYS A 614 30.86 -17.10 5.38
CA LYS A 614 30.17 -17.29 6.68
C LYS A 614 29.73 -18.73 6.94
N GLY A 615 29.88 -19.65 5.97
CA GLY A 615 29.40 -21.02 6.06
C GLY A 615 27.88 -21.18 5.89
N GLU A 616 27.21 -20.19 5.30
CA GLU A 616 25.77 -20.17 5.07
C GLU A 616 25.34 -20.88 3.78
#